data_8e238ea3b50a62948b2d85d8d05e9021
#
_entry.id   8e238ea3b50a62948b2d85d8d05e9021
#
_cell.length_a   1.000
_cell.length_b   1.000
_cell.length_c   1.000
_cell.angle_alpha   90.00
_cell.angle_beta   90.00
_cell.angle_gamma   90.00
#
_symmetry.space_group_name_H-M   'P 1'
#
loop_
_entity.id
_entity.type
_entity.pdbx_description
1 polymer ?
#
loop_
_entity_poly.entity_id
_entity_poly.type
_entity_poly.pdbx_seq_one_letter_code
_entity_poly.pdbx_strand_id
1 'polypeptide(L)'
;MQKLLEINNISKTFNTLNGEINAIKSITFDVNNEDFIAIVGSSGCGKSTLLNIISGLLEKTNGTIKFYKENPIIGYMLQEDALLPYLNILDNATLGLSLKKIKTKENIEYTKKLLETYGLKDFIYKYPKELSGGMKQRVG
;
A
#
# COMPACT_ATOMS: atom_id res chain seq x y z
N MET A 1 25.02 -3.99 -3.79
CA MET A 1 23.70 -3.33 -3.64
C MET A 1 23.27 -3.46 -2.19
N GLN A 2 22.65 -2.42 -1.62
CA GLN A 2 22.22 -2.48 -0.22
C GLN A 2 20.85 -3.16 -0.14
N LYS A 3 20.78 -4.29 0.60
CA LYS A 3 19.52 -5.01 0.82
C LYS A 3 18.57 -4.18 1.70
N LEU A 4 17.32 -4.02 1.27
CA LEU A 4 16.26 -3.33 2.01
C LEU A 4 15.33 -4.30 2.72
N LEU A 5 14.98 -5.41 2.06
CA LEU A 5 14.01 -6.38 2.54
C LEU A 5 14.45 -7.78 2.18
N GLU A 6 14.30 -8.70 3.10
CA GLU A 6 14.49 -10.13 2.89
C GLU A 6 13.21 -10.87 3.26
N ILE A 7 12.71 -11.66 2.35
CA ILE A 7 11.56 -12.54 2.51
C ILE A 7 12.04 -13.96 2.40
N ASN A 8 11.85 -14.76 3.45
CA ASN A 8 12.35 -16.12 3.50
C ASN A 8 11.23 -17.10 3.90
N ASN A 9 10.92 -18.02 2.98
CA ASN A 9 9.95 -19.11 3.15
C ASN A 9 8.58 -18.66 3.66
N ILE A 10 8.09 -17.49 3.22
CA ILE A 10 6.77 -16.98 3.61
C ILE A 10 5.69 -17.92 3.10
N SER A 11 4.84 -18.37 4.02
CA SER A 11 3.62 -19.10 3.71
C SER A 11 2.39 -18.49 4.38
N LYS A 12 1.23 -18.71 3.78
CA LYS A 12 -0.06 -18.30 4.34
C LYS A 12 -1.11 -19.35 4.08
N THR A 13 -1.64 -19.88 5.16
CA THR A 13 -2.80 -20.77 5.20
C THR A 13 -3.95 -20.05 5.90
N PHE A 14 -5.12 -20.09 5.31
CA PHE A 14 -6.37 -19.64 5.93
C PHE A 14 -7.19 -20.86 6.37
N ASN A 15 -7.62 -20.87 7.62
CA ASN A 15 -8.54 -21.87 8.14
C ASN A 15 -9.98 -21.41 7.87
N THR A 16 -10.75 -22.20 7.15
CA THR A 16 -12.14 -21.92 6.84
C THR A 16 -13.03 -23.05 7.39
N LEU A 17 -14.33 -22.82 7.43
CA LEU A 17 -15.30 -23.85 7.83
C LEU A 17 -15.23 -25.10 6.92
N ASN A 18 -14.77 -24.95 5.68
CA ASN A 18 -14.68 -26.01 4.69
C ASN A 18 -13.27 -26.63 4.57
N GLY A 19 -12.35 -26.28 5.49
CA GLY A 19 -10.97 -26.75 5.48
C GLY A 19 -9.94 -25.65 5.32
N GLU A 20 -8.70 -26.05 5.08
CA GLU A 20 -7.56 -25.17 4.94
C GLU A 20 -7.35 -24.72 3.49
N ILE A 21 -7.10 -23.44 3.30
CA ILE A 21 -6.75 -22.85 2.01
C ILE A 21 -5.31 -22.34 2.08
N ASN A 22 -4.41 -22.97 1.34
CA ASN A 22 -3.01 -22.56 1.21
C ASN A 22 -2.90 -21.45 0.16
N ALA A 23 -3.03 -20.21 0.58
CA ALA A 23 -2.92 -19.03 -0.31
C ALA A 23 -1.49 -18.78 -0.80
N ILE A 24 -0.50 -19.06 0.05
CA ILE A 24 0.94 -18.98 -0.27
C ILE A 24 1.61 -20.20 0.32
N LYS A 25 2.29 -21.01 -0.52
CA LYS A 25 2.98 -22.22 -0.07
C LYS A 25 4.36 -21.91 0.51
N SER A 26 5.20 -21.23 -0.25
CA SER A 26 6.52 -20.78 0.18
C SER A 26 7.05 -19.77 -0.84
N ILE A 27 7.41 -18.58 -0.38
CA ILE A 27 7.98 -17.54 -1.22
C ILE A 27 9.25 -17.03 -0.56
N THR A 28 10.33 -16.94 -1.35
CA THR A 28 11.63 -16.41 -0.92
C THR A 28 12.18 -15.47 -1.99
N PHE A 29 12.49 -14.24 -1.63
CA PHE A 29 13.22 -13.29 -2.47
C PHE A 29 13.76 -12.12 -1.62
N ASP A 30 14.68 -11.38 -2.21
CA ASP A 30 15.27 -10.20 -1.63
C ASP A 30 14.88 -8.96 -2.43
N VAL A 31 14.84 -7.80 -1.77
CA VAL A 31 14.67 -6.48 -2.38
C VAL A 31 15.87 -5.62 -1.98
N ASN A 32 16.54 -5.06 -2.97
CA ASN A 32 17.63 -4.12 -2.76
C ASN A 32 17.17 -2.67 -2.99
N ASN A 33 18.03 -1.75 -2.62
CA ASN A 33 17.77 -0.33 -2.92
C ASN A 33 17.64 -0.13 -4.44
N GLU A 34 16.66 0.67 -4.85
CA GLU A 34 16.35 0.98 -6.25
C GLU A 34 15.80 -0.20 -7.10
N ASP A 35 15.51 -1.34 -6.49
CA ASP A 35 14.84 -2.43 -7.20
C ASP A 35 13.39 -2.06 -7.57
N PHE A 36 12.99 -2.48 -8.76
CA PHE A 36 11.60 -2.53 -9.21
C PHE A 36 11.20 -4.00 -9.36
N ILE A 37 10.27 -4.47 -8.52
CA ILE A 37 9.84 -5.87 -8.50
C ILE A 37 8.39 -5.99 -8.99
N ALA A 38 8.17 -6.81 -10.02
CA ALA A 38 6.85 -7.15 -10.52
C ALA A 38 6.44 -8.56 -10.06
N ILE A 39 5.31 -8.68 -9.35
CA ILE A 39 4.72 -9.94 -8.95
C ILE A 39 3.60 -10.28 -9.93
N VAL A 40 3.81 -11.31 -10.75
CA VAL A 40 2.88 -11.74 -11.77
C VAL A 40 2.27 -13.12 -11.46
N GLY A 41 1.06 -13.36 -11.92
CA GLY A 41 0.37 -14.64 -11.75
C GLY A 41 -1.14 -14.49 -11.97
N SER A 42 -1.85 -15.62 -12.07
CA SER A 42 -3.30 -15.69 -12.25
C SER A 42 -4.07 -15.02 -11.11
N SER A 43 -5.37 -14.74 -11.34
CA SER A 43 -6.24 -14.26 -10.27
C SER A 43 -6.30 -15.31 -9.15
N GLY A 44 -6.30 -14.87 -7.90
CA GLY A 44 -6.38 -15.76 -6.72
C GLY A 44 -5.08 -16.47 -6.33
N CYS A 45 -3.95 -16.30 -7.05
CA CYS A 45 -2.70 -16.98 -6.73
C CYS A 45 -1.91 -16.41 -5.52
N GLY A 46 -2.49 -15.48 -4.76
CA GLY A 46 -1.89 -14.98 -3.52
C GLY A 46 -1.08 -13.68 -3.61
N LYS A 47 -1.05 -12.98 -4.77
CA LYS A 47 -0.30 -11.71 -4.94
C LYS A 47 -0.66 -10.65 -3.89
N SER A 48 -1.94 -10.34 -3.76
CA SER A 48 -2.43 -9.37 -2.78
C SER A 48 -2.21 -9.85 -1.34
N THR A 49 -2.34 -11.16 -1.10
CA THR A 49 -2.02 -11.78 0.20
C THR A 49 -0.58 -11.55 0.58
N LEU A 50 0.36 -11.72 -0.36
CA LEU A 50 1.78 -11.48 -0.12
C LEU A 50 2.06 -10.00 0.16
N LEU A 51 1.49 -9.08 -0.62
CA LEU A 51 1.64 -7.63 -0.39
C LEU A 51 1.06 -7.20 0.96
N ASN A 52 -0.10 -7.74 1.36
CA ASN A 52 -0.68 -7.49 2.67
C ASN A 52 0.21 -8.01 3.82
N ILE A 53 0.90 -9.13 3.62
CA ILE A 53 1.85 -9.65 4.62
C ILE A 53 3.08 -8.75 4.70
N ILE A 54 3.64 -8.32 3.57
CA ILE A 54 4.81 -7.43 3.53
C ILE A 54 4.50 -6.08 4.17
N SER A 55 3.30 -5.54 3.94
CA SER A 55 2.85 -4.27 4.53
C SER A 55 2.47 -4.37 6.02
N GLY A 56 2.42 -5.59 6.58
CA GLY A 56 2.01 -5.82 7.97
C GLY A 56 0.51 -5.77 8.22
N LEU A 57 -0.31 -5.72 7.16
CA LEU A 57 -1.78 -5.77 7.25
C LEU A 57 -2.32 -7.19 7.50
N LEU A 58 -1.52 -8.20 7.22
CA LEU A 58 -1.89 -9.60 7.40
C LEU A 58 -0.72 -10.38 7.99
N GLU A 59 -0.99 -11.21 8.98
CA GLU A 59 0.00 -12.11 9.55
C GLU A 59 0.28 -13.30 8.63
N LYS A 60 1.56 -13.64 8.47
CA LYS A 60 2.02 -14.85 7.82
C LYS A 60 1.76 -16.09 8.70
N THR A 61 1.66 -17.28 8.09
CA THR A 61 1.63 -18.54 8.83
C THR A 61 3.04 -18.98 9.22
N ASN A 62 3.97 -18.99 8.27
CA ASN A 62 5.39 -19.31 8.53
C ASN A 62 6.32 -18.41 7.75
N GLY A 63 7.63 -18.57 8.00
CA GLY A 63 8.69 -17.83 7.35
C GLY A 63 9.09 -16.55 8.08
N THR A 64 9.98 -15.78 7.51
CA THR A 64 10.50 -14.53 8.11
C THR A 64 10.51 -13.39 7.10
N ILE A 65 10.22 -12.19 7.59
CA ILE A 65 10.40 -10.93 6.86
C ILE A 65 11.37 -10.09 7.68
N LYS A 66 12.45 -9.63 7.04
CA LYS A 66 13.45 -8.79 7.67
C LYS A 66 13.64 -7.51 6.87
N PHE A 67 13.36 -6.39 7.51
CA PHE A 67 13.71 -5.07 6.99
C PHE A 67 15.10 -4.70 7.51
N TYR A 68 15.97 -4.20 6.62
CA TYR A 68 17.34 -3.79 6.95
C TYR A 68 17.42 -2.31 7.33
N LYS A 69 16.33 -1.57 7.19
CA LYS A 69 16.18 -0.20 7.66
C LYS A 69 15.37 -0.21 8.96
N GLU A 70 15.85 0.50 9.98
CA GLU A 70 15.06 0.73 11.20
C GLU A 70 13.84 1.62 10.87
N ASN A 71 12.67 1.21 11.37
CA ASN A 71 11.39 1.89 11.16
C ASN A 71 11.11 2.21 9.67
N PRO A 72 11.03 1.19 8.79
CA PRO A 72 10.79 1.40 7.38
C PRO A 72 9.42 2.04 7.18
N ILE A 73 9.36 3.06 6.31
CA ILE A 73 8.09 3.63 5.88
C ILE A 73 7.66 2.86 4.65
N ILE A 74 6.53 2.16 4.76
CA ILE A 74 5.93 1.42 3.66
C ILE A 74 4.73 2.22 3.17
N GLY A 75 4.77 2.68 1.91
CA GLY A 75 3.60 3.16 1.20
C GLY A 75 2.88 1.95 0.58
N TYR A 76 1.60 1.78 0.88
CA TYR A 76 0.81 0.68 0.34
C TYR A 76 -0.45 1.21 -0.32
N MET A 77 -0.56 1.00 -1.62
CA MET A 77 -1.75 1.33 -2.39
C MET A 77 -2.63 0.09 -2.53
N LEU A 78 -3.86 0.16 -2.03
CA LEU A 78 -4.85 -0.90 -2.16
C LEU A 78 -5.35 -1.03 -3.60
N GLN A 79 -5.85 -2.19 -3.97
CA GLN A 79 -6.45 -2.44 -5.28
C GLN A 79 -7.73 -1.59 -5.49
N GLU A 80 -8.51 -1.41 -4.44
CA GLU A 80 -9.66 -0.50 -4.41
C GLU A 80 -9.23 0.84 -3.81
N ASP A 81 -9.92 1.91 -4.20
CA ASP A 81 -9.68 3.20 -3.56
C ASP A 81 -10.09 3.12 -2.08
N ALA A 82 -9.18 3.49 -1.20
CA ALA A 82 -9.40 3.51 0.25
C ALA A 82 -9.73 4.92 0.74
N LEU A 83 -10.27 5.78 -0.13
CA LEU A 83 -10.61 7.15 0.22
C LEU A 83 -11.79 7.19 1.18
N LEU A 84 -11.67 8.00 2.21
CA LEU A 84 -12.75 8.25 3.17
C LEU A 84 -13.82 9.12 2.50
N PRO A 85 -15.05 8.64 2.34
CA PRO A 85 -16.08 9.30 1.53
C PRO A 85 -16.54 10.65 2.10
N TYR A 86 -16.33 10.89 3.37
CA TYR A 86 -16.71 12.12 4.10
C TYR A 86 -15.60 13.18 4.16
N LEU A 87 -14.41 12.87 3.66
CA LEU A 87 -13.30 13.81 3.50
C LEU A 87 -13.19 14.27 2.04
N ASN A 88 -12.82 15.53 1.82
CA ASN A 88 -12.44 16.00 0.49
C ASN A 88 -11.11 15.38 0.04
N ILE A 89 -10.74 15.61 -1.21
CA ILE A 89 -9.52 15.00 -1.80
C ILE A 89 -8.25 15.45 -1.10
N LEU A 90 -8.12 16.72 -0.74
CA LEU A 90 -6.95 17.22 -0.02
C LEU A 90 -6.84 16.59 1.37
N ASP A 91 -7.96 16.46 2.09
CA ASP A 91 -7.96 15.86 3.42
C ASP A 91 -7.67 14.36 3.36
N ASN A 92 -8.16 13.65 2.34
CA ASN A 92 -7.78 12.27 2.07
C ASN A 92 -6.26 12.15 1.81
N ALA A 93 -5.72 12.94 0.88
CA ALA A 93 -4.30 12.93 0.54
C ALA A 93 -3.37 13.33 1.71
N THR A 94 -3.86 14.17 2.64
CA THR A 94 -3.11 14.60 3.82
C THR A 94 -3.42 13.80 5.07
N LEU A 95 -4.25 12.75 5.00
CA LEU A 95 -4.65 11.96 6.16
C LEU A 95 -3.46 11.37 6.91
N GLY A 96 -2.52 10.77 6.19
CA GLY A 96 -1.29 10.21 6.76
C GLY A 96 -0.44 11.25 7.50
N LEU A 97 -0.38 12.49 7.00
CA LEU A 97 0.31 13.60 7.66
C LEU A 97 -0.39 13.98 8.97
N SER A 98 -1.73 13.95 8.98
CA SER A 98 -2.54 14.22 10.18
C SER A 98 -2.32 13.17 11.25
N LEU A 99 -2.35 11.89 10.89
CA LEU A 99 -2.12 10.76 11.79
C LEU A 99 -0.72 10.78 12.41
N LYS A 100 0.29 11.15 11.63
CA LYS A 100 1.68 11.31 12.08
C LYS A 100 1.95 12.64 12.79
N LYS A 101 0.95 13.52 12.92
CA LYS A 101 1.07 14.86 13.52
C LYS A 101 2.11 15.76 12.84
N ILE A 102 2.31 15.60 11.54
CA ILE A 102 3.24 16.38 10.70
C ILE A 102 2.52 17.17 9.59
N LYS A 103 1.22 17.42 9.74
CA LYS A 103 0.42 18.22 8.79
C LYS A 103 0.72 19.70 8.96
N THR A 104 1.84 20.16 8.40
CA THR A 104 2.26 21.56 8.36
C THR A 104 1.69 22.27 7.14
N LYS A 105 1.72 23.62 7.13
CA LYS A 105 1.33 24.41 5.96
C LYS A 105 2.18 24.04 4.72
N GLU A 106 3.47 23.83 4.89
CA GLU A 106 4.39 23.44 3.83
C GLU A 106 4.01 22.08 3.23
N ASN A 107 3.73 21.07 4.07
CA ASN A 107 3.32 19.75 3.60
C ASN A 107 1.98 19.78 2.89
N ILE A 108 1.04 20.63 3.31
CA ILE A 108 -0.24 20.82 2.63
C ILE A 108 -0.02 21.43 1.25
N GLU A 109 0.80 22.48 1.13
CA GLU A 109 1.09 23.11 -0.17
C GLU A 109 1.85 22.15 -1.10
N TYR A 110 2.77 21.36 -0.57
CA TYR A 110 3.42 20.29 -1.34
C TYR A 110 2.41 19.26 -1.86
N THR A 111 1.49 18.82 -1.01
CA THR A 111 0.42 17.87 -1.41
C THR A 111 -0.47 18.46 -2.51
N LYS A 112 -0.84 19.75 -2.42
CA LYS A 112 -1.61 20.42 -3.48
C LYS A 112 -0.86 20.41 -4.82
N LYS A 113 0.44 20.73 -4.81
CA LYS A 113 1.27 20.67 -6.02
C LYS A 113 1.33 19.28 -6.63
N LEU A 114 1.42 18.24 -5.80
CA LEU A 114 1.35 16.86 -6.28
C LEU A 114 0.00 16.58 -6.94
N LEU A 115 -1.12 16.92 -6.29
CA LEU A 115 -2.46 16.75 -6.85
C LEU A 115 -2.62 17.49 -8.18
N GLU A 116 -2.09 18.71 -8.30
CA GLU A 116 -2.08 19.46 -9.57
C GLU A 116 -1.24 18.73 -10.65
N THR A 117 -0.06 18.23 -10.29
CA THR A 117 0.83 17.49 -11.19
C THR A 117 0.15 16.24 -11.75
N TYR A 118 -0.64 15.56 -10.92
CA TYR A 118 -1.41 14.38 -11.32
C TYR A 118 -2.78 14.70 -11.93
N GLY A 119 -3.03 15.97 -12.31
CA GLY A 119 -4.23 16.40 -13.03
C GLY A 119 -5.49 16.45 -12.18
N LEU A 120 -5.34 16.70 -10.88
CA LEU A 120 -6.45 16.78 -9.91
C LEU A 120 -6.68 18.20 -9.37
N LYS A 121 -6.11 19.23 -10.03
CA LYS A 121 -6.22 20.64 -9.61
C LYS A 121 -7.64 21.07 -9.28
N ASP A 122 -8.58 20.80 -10.17
CA ASP A 122 -9.98 21.23 -10.04
C ASP A 122 -10.80 20.36 -9.06
N PHE A 123 -10.18 19.29 -8.54
CA PHE A 123 -10.81 18.30 -7.67
C PHE A 123 -10.27 18.34 -6.23
N ILE A 124 -9.32 19.20 -5.91
CA ILE A 124 -8.65 19.27 -4.59
C ILE A 124 -9.66 19.35 -3.42
N TYR A 125 -10.74 20.11 -3.59
CA TYR A 125 -11.78 20.30 -2.56
C TYR A 125 -13.07 19.51 -2.84
N LYS A 126 -13.05 18.64 -3.87
CA LYS A 126 -14.18 17.75 -4.18
C LYS A 126 -14.15 16.51 -3.29
N TYR A 127 -15.25 15.77 -3.27
CA TYR A 127 -15.37 14.53 -2.51
C TYR A 127 -15.16 13.30 -3.42
N PRO A 128 -14.79 12.13 -2.86
CA PRO A 128 -14.53 10.93 -3.65
C PRO A 128 -15.65 10.55 -4.63
N LYS A 129 -16.92 10.78 -4.27
CA LYS A 129 -18.08 10.50 -5.14
C LYS A 129 -18.11 11.31 -6.44
N GLU A 130 -17.37 12.42 -6.51
CA GLU A 130 -17.29 13.31 -7.67
C GLU A 130 -16.14 12.95 -8.62
N LEU A 131 -15.32 11.93 -8.27
CA LEU A 131 -14.15 11.49 -9.01
C LEU A 131 -14.40 10.15 -9.72
N SER A 132 -13.79 9.97 -10.89
CA SER A 132 -13.71 8.66 -11.54
C SER A 132 -12.79 7.71 -10.76
N GLY A 133 -12.93 6.39 -10.99
CA GLY A 133 -12.08 5.38 -10.33
C GLY A 133 -10.59 5.64 -10.53
N GLY A 134 -10.16 5.95 -11.76
CA GLY A 134 -8.75 6.28 -12.04
C GLY A 134 -8.29 7.59 -11.40
N MET A 135 -9.17 8.56 -11.16
CA MET A 135 -8.85 9.77 -10.40
C MET A 135 -8.65 9.45 -8.91
N LYS A 136 -9.51 8.62 -8.35
CA LYS A 136 -9.41 8.20 -6.94
C LYS A 136 -8.12 7.44 -6.67
N GLN A 137 -7.69 6.55 -7.58
CA GLN A 137 -6.41 5.85 -7.47
C GLN A 137 -5.20 6.79 -7.50
N ARG A 138 -5.30 7.94 -8.16
CA ARG A 138 -4.23 8.96 -8.18
C ARG A 138 -4.17 9.79 -6.89
N VAL A 139 -5.17 9.71 -6.04
CA VAL A 139 -5.19 10.38 -4.72
C VAL A 139 -4.51 9.52 -3.65
N GLY A 140 -4.68 8.18 -3.72
CA GLY A 140 -4.04 7.21 -2.81
C GLY A 140 -2.58 7.05 -3.10
#